data_bcb6fe2a1b3a3942fd9be76546fa635e
#
_entry.id   bcb6fe2a1b3a3942fd9be76546fa635e
#
_cell.length_a   1.000
_cell.length_b   1.000
_cell.length_c   1.000
_cell.angle_alpha   90.00
_cell.angle_beta   90.00
_cell.angle_gamma   90.00
#
_symmetry.space_group_name_H-M   'P 1'
#
loop_
_entity.id
_entity.type
_entity.pdbx_description
1 polymer ?
#
loop_
_entity_poly.entity_id
_entity_poly.type
_entity_poly.pdbx_seq_one_letter_code
_entity_poly.pdbx_strand_id
1 'polypeptide(L)'
;MYQRYTDQMYEKIPQLFGRLPQGKMKIEQVERYQEKEASGAAYNLGTPDGKRPGRVMVNTGDFAKRSTIEIETTAFHEGVPGHHMQIAIGQELSDQPEFRKYAFYTAFVEGWALYSEELGTELGFFKDPYSYYGHLQSEMLRAIRLVVDTGLHSKKWSRQQVVDYFHAHSNTAEVEVQSETDRYIVWPGQALGYKIGQLKIMELRESAKAQLGDKFDIRGFHDTVLGNGALPLNVLEERVKEWIASRKAA
;
A
#
# COMPACT_ATOMS: atom_id res chain seq x y z
N MET A 1 -0.51 -19.46 0.46
CA MET A 1 0.27 -18.55 1.32
C MET A 1 -0.48 -17.24 1.54
N TYR A 2 -0.91 -16.51 0.52
CA TYR A 2 -1.67 -15.26 0.67
C TYR A 2 -2.84 -15.38 1.65
N GLN A 3 -3.71 -16.41 1.48
CA GLN A 3 -4.85 -16.60 2.38
C GLN A 3 -4.42 -16.75 3.85
N ARG A 4 -3.38 -17.52 4.11
CA ARG A 4 -2.87 -17.72 5.46
C ARG A 4 -2.43 -16.40 6.12
N TYR A 5 -1.68 -15.56 5.41
CA TYR A 5 -1.24 -14.27 5.94
C TYR A 5 -2.40 -13.31 6.15
N THR A 6 -3.36 -13.32 5.22
CA THR A 6 -4.60 -12.53 5.34
C THR A 6 -5.40 -12.94 6.59
N ASP A 7 -5.61 -14.26 6.80
CA ASP A 7 -6.36 -14.76 7.95
C ASP A 7 -5.67 -14.38 9.27
N GLN A 8 -4.36 -14.57 9.35
CA GLN A 8 -3.55 -14.17 10.52
C GLN A 8 -3.58 -12.65 10.76
N MET A 9 -3.63 -11.84 9.70
CA MET A 9 -3.74 -10.40 9.83
C MET A 9 -5.12 -10.01 10.40
N TYR A 10 -6.21 -10.62 9.95
CA TYR A 10 -7.54 -10.37 10.50
C TYR A 10 -7.66 -10.65 12.01
N GLU A 11 -6.90 -11.61 12.54
CA GLU A 11 -6.84 -11.88 13.97
C GLU A 11 -6.17 -10.75 14.77
N LYS A 12 -5.20 -10.06 14.16
CA LYS A 12 -4.37 -9.06 14.84
C LYS A 12 -4.80 -7.61 14.61
N ILE A 13 -5.42 -7.34 13.48
CA ILE A 13 -5.75 -5.99 13.03
C ILE A 13 -6.61 -5.17 14.02
N PRO A 14 -7.50 -5.75 14.85
CA PRO A 14 -8.24 -4.99 15.89
C PRO A 14 -7.34 -4.30 16.92
N GLN A 15 -6.06 -4.67 17.01
CA GLN A 15 -5.09 -3.98 17.87
C GLN A 15 -4.73 -2.59 17.32
N LEU A 16 -4.83 -2.39 16.02
CA LEU A 16 -4.42 -1.15 15.33
C LEU A 16 -5.58 -0.35 14.76
N PHE A 17 -6.77 -0.90 14.66
CA PHE A 17 -7.93 -0.27 14.00
C PHE A 17 -9.19 -0.37 14.86
N GLY A 18 -9.94 0.73 14.94
CA GLY A 18 -11.26 0.74 15.55
C GLY A 18 -12.36 0.36 14.56
N ARG A 19 -12.16 0.69 13.27
CA ARG A 19 -13.09 0.37 12.18
C ARG A 19 -12.49 -0.69 11.26
N LEU A 20 -13.27 -1.74 10.98
CA LEU A 20 -12.93 -2.75 9.97
C LEU A 20 -13.94 -2.67 8.81
N PRO A 21 -13.52 -3.02 7.58
CA PRO A 21 -14.43 -3.02 6.43
C PRO A 21 -15.47 -4.13 6.58
N GLN A 22 -16.71 -3.86 6.14
CA GLN A 22 -17.77 -4.84 6.01
C GLN A 22 -17.67 -5.59 4.67
N GLY A 23 -17.11 -4.92 3.66
CA GLY A 23 -16.86 -5.49 2.34
C GLY A 23 -15.96 -6.72 2.41
N LYS A 24 -16.38 -7.81 1.77
CA LYS A 24 -15.62 -9.05 1.72
C LYS A 24 -14.51 -8.99 0.69
N MET A 25 -13.47 -9.78 0.92
CA MET A 25 -12.37 -9.97 0.00
C MET A 25 -12.23 -11.45 -0.38
N LYS A 26 -11.76 -11.70 -1.61
CA LYS A 26 -11.34 -13.00 -2.08
C LYS A 26 -9.92 -12.93 -2.62
N ILE A 27 -9.21 -14.05 -2.54
CA ILE A 27 -7.93 -14.24 -3.22
C ILE A 27 -8.17 -15.18 -4.38
N GLU A 28 -7.87 -14.72 -5.59
CA GLU A 28 -8.15 -15.46 -6.82
C GLU A 28 -6.89 -15.48 -7.70
N GLN A 29 -6.78 -16.47 -8.56
CA GLN A 29 -5.69 -16.53 -9.53
C GLN A 29 -5.98 -15.62 -10.72
N VAL A 30 -4.93 -15.02 -11.27
CA VAL A 30 -4.99 -14.34 -12.56
C VAL A 30 -5.35 -15.36 -13.65
N GLU A 31 -6.21 -14.95 -14.57
CA GLU A 31 -6.60 -15.79 -15.71
C GLU A 31 -5.38 -16.14 -16.58
N ARG A 32 -5.29 -17.39 -17.04
CA ARG A 32 -4.11 -17.90 -17.76
C ARG A 32 -3.66 -17.04 -18.94
N TYR A 33 -4.61 -16.44 -19.66
CA TYR A 33 -4.29 -15.60 -20.82
C TYR A 33 -3.68 -14.25 -20.44
N GLN A 34 -3.82 -13.83 -19.18
CA GLN A 34 -3.27 -12.58 -18.64
C GLN A 34 -1.93 -12.77 -17.92
N GLU A 35 -1.52 -14.00 -17.59
CA GLU A 35 -0.37 -14.29 -16.73
C GLU A 35 0.94 -13.66 -17.21
N LYS A 36 1.12 -13.52 -18.53
CA LYS A 36 2.33 -12.93 -19.11
C LYS A 36 2.46 -11.43 -18.85
N GLU A 37 1.32 -10.74 -18.83
CA GLU A 37 1.27 -9.28 -18.73
C GLU A 37 0.92 -8.78 -17.32
N ALA A 38 0.37 -9.68 -16.49
CA ALA A 38 -0.05 -9.31 -15.14
C ALA A 38 1.13 -9.21 -14.18
N SER A 39 1.07 -8.22 -13.28
CA SER A 39 1.97 -8.12 -12.12
C SER A 39 1.87 -9.36 -11.21
N GLY A 40 2.76 -9.48 -10.23
CA GLY A 40 2.77 -10.59 -9.27
C GLY A 40 1.50 -10.72 -8.45
N ALA A 41 0.94 -9.59 -8.03
CA ALA A 41 -0.40 -9.48 -7.46
C ALA A 41 -0.97 -8.08 -7.70
N ALA A 42 -2.30 -7.95 -7.59
CA ALA A 42 -3.01 -6.67 -7.68
C ALA A 42 -4.38 -6.77 -6.99
N TYR A 43 -4.83 -5.68 -6.38
CA TYR A 43 -6.17 -5.59 -5.81
C TYR A 43 -7.16 -5.03 -6.82
N ASN A 44 -8.25 -5.76 -7.02
CA ASN A 44 -9.42 -5.32 -7.76
C ASN A 44 -10.55 -4.98 -6.80
N LEU A 45 -11.01 -3.73 -6.85
CA LEU A 45 -12.03 -3.23 -5.93
C LEU A 45 -13.38 -3.95 -6.06
N GLY A 46 -14.04 -4.11 -4.94
CA GLY A 46 -15.43 -4.57 -4.87
C GLY A 46 -16.42 -3.48 -5.27
N THR A 47 -17.71 -3.72 -5.01
CA THR A 47 -18.75 -2.71 -5.18
C THR A 47 -19.25 -2.18 -3.83
N PRO A 48 -19.62 -0.88 -3.75
CA PRO A 48 -20.12 -0.29 -2.50
C PRO A 48 -21.36 -0.99 -1.93
N ASP A 49 -22.17 -1.61 -2.78
CA ASP A 49 -23.36 -2.39 -2.37
C ASP A 49 -23.03 -3.82 -1.87
N GLY A 50 -21.75 -4.18 -1.84
CA GLY A 50 -21.26 -5.47 -1.37
C GLY A 50 -21.61 -6.68 -2.27
N LYS A 51 -22.27 -6.49 -3.40
CA LYS A 51 -22.66 -7.60 -4.29
C LYS A 51 -21.46 -8.28 -4.94
N ARG A 52 -20.43 -7.51 -5.27
CA ARG A 52 -19.16 -8.03 -5.74
C ARG A 52 -18.08 -7.78 -4.69
N PRO A 53 -17.44 -8.83 -4.15
CA PRO A 53 -16.33 -8.67 -3.20
C PRO A 53 -15.11 -8.05 -3.88
N GLY A 54 -14.25 -7.43 -3.09
CA GLY A 54 -12.89 -7.10 -3.50
C GLY A 54 -12.10 -8.38 -3.82
N ARG A 55 -11.11 -8.29 -4.71
CA ARG A 55 -10.32 -9.45 -5.11
C ARG A 55 -8.84 -9.11 -5.16
N VAL A 56 -8.04 -9.88 -4.44
CA VAL A 56 -6.58 -9.90 -4.63
C VAL A 56 -6.31 -10.94 -5.71
N MET A 57 -5.90 -10.46 -6.88
CA MET A 57 -5.53 -11.29 -8.02
C MET A 57 -4.07 -11.69 -7.90
N VAL A 58 -3.77 -12.97 -7.84
CA VAL A 58 -2.40 -13.49 -7.70
C VAL A 58 -1.96 -14.16 -9.00
N ASN A 59 -0.86 -13.70 -9.55
CA ASN A 59 -0.28 -14.29 -10.75
C ASN A 59 0.49 -15.56 -10.39
N THR A 60 0.00 -16.70 -10.86
CA THR A 60 0.59 -18.03 -10.66
C THR A 60 1.30 -18.56 -11.89
N GLY A 61 1.36 -17.81 -12.98
CA GLY A 61 2.13 -18.16 -14.17
C GLY A 61 3.62 -18.34 -13.82
N ASP A 62 4.24 -19.40 -14.35
CA ASP A 62 5.63 -19.76 -14.07
C ASP A 62 5.97 -19.83 -12.56
N PHE A 63 5.02 -20.24 -11.71
CA PHE A 63 5.15 -20.19 -10.24
C PHE A 63 6.43 -20.83 -9.73
N ALA A 64 6.99 -21.84 -10.42
CA ALA A 64 8.24 -22.49 -10.04
C ALA A 64 9.46 -21.55 -10.10
N LYS A 65 9.35 -20.44 -10.83
CA LYS A 65 10.39 -19.40 -10.95
C LYS A 65 10.13 -18.17 -10.08
N ARG A 66 8.95 -18.09 -9.45
CA ARG A 66 8.59 -16.93 -8.61
C ARG A 66 9.13 -17.10 -7.20
N SER A 67 9.74 -16.06 -6.69
CA SER A 67 10.12 -16.00 -5.28
C SER A 67 8.88 -15.93 -4.39
N THR A 68 8.96 -16.54 -3.21
CA THR A 68 7.91 -16.51 -2.19
C THR A 68 8.19 -15.50 -1.07
N ILE A 69 9.37 -14.85 -1.11
CA ILE A 69 9.83 -13.99 -0.02
C ILE A 69 8.97 -12.74 0.16
N GLU A 70 8.33 -12.25 -0.90
CA GLU A 70 7.49 -11.04 -0.87
C GLU A 70 6.01 -11.34 -0.66
N ILE A 71 5.60 -12.62 -0.53
CA ILE A 71 4.18 -12.97 -0.41
C ILE A 71 3.53 -12.34 0.84
N GLU A 72 4.26 -12.32 1.95
CA GLU A 72 3.74 -11.78 3.22
C GLU A 72 3.51 -10.28 3.11
N THR A 73 4.51 -9.51 2.65
CA THR A 73 4.40 -8.06 2.47
C THR A 73 3.36 -7.70 1.41
N THR A 74 3.30 -8.44 0.29
CA THR A 74 2.31 -8.23 -0.77
C THR A 74 0.89 -8.54 -0.30
N ALA A 75 0.69 -9.56 0.55
CA ALA A 75 -0.62 -9.86 1.12
C ALA A 75 -1.14 -8.71 1.98
N PHE A 76 -0.26 -8.01 2.70
CA PHE A 76 -0.62 -6.83 3.48
C PHE A 76 -0.87 -5.61 2.60
N HIS A 77 -0.09 -5.43 1.55
CA HIS A 77 -0.25 -4.34 0.58
C HIS A 77 -1.59 -4.42 -0.17
N GLU A 78 -1.86 -5.55 -0.81
CA GLU A 78 -3.04 -5.73 -1.65
C GLU A 78 -4.32 -6.02 -0.85
N GLY A 79 -4.16 -6.70 0.29
CA GLY A 79 -5.26 -7.14 1.12
C GLY A 79 -5.51 -6.25 2.33
N VAL A 80 -5.27 -6.82 3.50
CA VAL A 80 -5.50 -6.20 4.81
C VAL A 80 -4.16 -6.05 5.52
N PRO A 81 -3.84 -4.87 6.01
CA PRO A 81 -4.64 -3.65 6.13
C PRO A 81 -4.52 -2.67 4.94
N GLY A 82 -3.96 -3.09 3.80
CA GLY A 82 -3.67 -2.27 2.62
C GLY A 82 -4.89 -1.90 1.78
N HIS A 83 -4.77 -2.12 0.46
CA HIS A 83 -5.75 -1.65 -0.53
C HIS A 83 -7.17 -2.09 -0.25
N HIS A 84 -7.40 -3.37 0.08
CA HIS A 84 -8.75 -3.84 0.35
C HIS A 84 -9.41 -3.07 1.49
N MET A 85 -8.72 -2.97 2.62
CA MET A 85 -9.29 -2.30 3.80
C MET A 85 -9.56 -0.82 3.55
N GLN A 86 -8.61 -0.11 2.98
CA GLN A 86 -8.71 1.31 2.67
C GLN A 86 -9.88 1.60 1.72
N ILE A 87 -9.95 0.88 0.60
CA ILE A 87 -10.94 1.13 -0.45
C ILE A 87 -12.32 0.73 0.02
N ALA A 88 -12.47 -0.42 0.68
CA ALA A 88 -13.75 -0.88 1.21
C ALA A 88 -14.30 0.10 2.25
N ILE A 89 -13.49 0.57 3.21
CA ILE A 89 -13.90 1.60 4.17
C ILE A 89 -14.35 2.87 3.45
N GLY A 90 -13.59 3.33 2.45
CA GLY A 90 -13.96 4.51 1.66
C GLY A 90 -15.29 4.36 0.93
N GLN A 91 -15.57 3.16 0.38
CA GLN A 91 -16.83 2.86 -0.29
C GLN A 91 -18.05 2.76 0.67
N GLU A 92 -17.81 2.45 1.95
CA GLU A 92 -18.83 2.34 2.98
C GLU A 92 -19.23 3.67 3.64
N LEU A 93 -18.59 4.79 3.25
CA LEU A 93 -18.91 6.11 3.78
C LEU A 93 -20.23 6.61 3.17
N SER A 94 -21.28 6.65 3.99
CA SER A 94 -22.65 7.01 3.54
C SER A 94 -22.88 8.50 3.33
N ASP A 95 -22.09 9.32 4.00
CA ASP A 95 -22.18 10.79 4.00
C ASP A 95 -21.31 11.46 2.92
N GLN A 96 -20.63 10.65 2.10
CA GLN A 96 -19.78 11.13 1.01
C GLN A 96 -20.54 11.13 -0.32
N PRO A 97 -20.35 12.16 -1.17
CA PRO A 97 -20.86 12.14 -2.54
C PRO A 97 -20.34 10.89 -3.31
N GLU A 98 -21.17 10.32 -4.20
CA GLU A 98 -20.83 9.08 -4.91
C GLU A 98 -19.47 9.12 -5.61
N PHE A 99 -19.11 10.24 -6.26
CA PHE A 99 -17.80 10.31 -6.94
C PHE A 99 -16.61 10.15 -5.99
N ARG A 100 -16.77 10.46 -4.69
CA ARG A 100 -15.74 10.32 -3.68
C ARG A 100 -15.42 8.86 -3.37
N LYS A 101 -16.38 7.96 -3.51
CA LYS A 101 -16.18 6.52 -3.31
C LYS A 101 -15.23 5.90 -4.32
N TYR A 102 -15.03 6.58 -5.46
CA TYR A 102 -14.16 6.17 -6.55
C TYR A 102 -12.98 7.12 -6.75
N ALA A 103 -12.83 8.11 -5.88
CA ALA A 103 -11.71 9.03 -5.96
C ALA A 103 -10.39 8.30 -5.72
N PHE A 104 -9.42 8.57 -6.58
CA PHE A 104 -8.11 7.93 -6.52
C PHE A 104 -7.02 9.00 -6.48
N TYR A 105 -6.34 9.10 -5.36
CA TYR A 105 -5.15 9.94 -5.19
C TYR A 105 -3.97 9.00 -4.97
N THR A 106 -3.13 8.82 -5.98
CA THR A 106 -2.05 7.83 -6.00
C THR A 106 -1.22 7.86 -4.71
N ALA A 107 -0.80 9.04 -4.26
CA ALA A 107 0.02 9.16 -3.06
C ALA A 107 -0.70 8.76 -1.77
N PHE A 108 -2.03 8.90 -1.71
CA PHE A 108 -2.81 8.40 -0.59
C PHE A 108 -2.98 6.87 -0.66
N VAL A 109 -3.42 6.36 -1.82
CA VAL A 109 -3.78 4.96 -1.98
C VAL A 109 -2.56 4.06 -1.88
N GLU A 110 -1.52 4.36 -2.63
CA GLU A 110 -0.28 3.59 -2.62
C GLU A 110 0.56 3.84 -1.36
N GLY A 111 0.54 5.08 -0.87
CA GLY A 111 1.22 5.43 0.37
C GLY A 111 0.64 4.72 1.58
N TRP A 112 -0.69 4.58 1.64
CA TRP A 112 -1.35 3.78 2.67
C TRP A 112 -0.97 2.30 2.55
N ALA A 113 -1.04 1.71 1.36
CA ALA A 113 -0.70 0.31 1.16
C ALA A 113 0.76 0.01 1.53
N LEU A 114 1.69 0.90 1.19
CA LEU A 114 3.09 0.76 1.59
C LEU A 114 3.27 0.94 3.11
N TYR A 115 2.59 1.90 3.73
CA TYR A 115 2.55 2.05 5.19
C TYR A 115 1.99 0.80 5.89
N SER A 116 1.02 0.14 5.28
CA SER A 116 0.41 -1.09 5.78
C SER A 116 1.37 -2.28 5.84
N GLU A 117 2.35 -2.33 4.95
CA GLU A 117 3.42 -3.34 4.99
C GLU A 117 4.23 -3.22 6.29
N GLU A 118 4.56 -1.99 6.71
CA GLU A 118 5.30 -1.71 7.96
C GLU A 118 4.50 -2.11 9.21
N LEU A 119 3.18 -1.97 9.20
CA LEU A 119 2.32 -2.42 10.29
C LEU A 119 2.44 -3.95 10.55
N GLY A 120 2.82 -4.72 9.53
CA GLY A 120 3.15 -6.13 9.70
C GLY A 120 4.27 -6.34 10.71
N THR A 121 5.33 -5.53 10.66
CA THR A 121 6.44 -5.57 11.62
C THR A 121 5.94 -5.28 13.05
N GLU A 122 5.11 -4.27 13.23
CA GLU A 122 4.55 -3.90 14.54
C GLU A 122 3.66 -5.00 15.14
N LEU A 123 2.95 -5.74 14.31
CA LEU A 123 2.10 -6.87 14.70
C LEU A 123 2.86 -8.19 14.86
N GLY A 124 4.19 -8.18 14.69
CA GLY A 124 5.06 -9.35 14.85
C GLY A 124 4.92 -10.38 13.73
N PHE A 125 4.71 -9.92 12.53
CA PHE A 125 4.90 -10.67 11.29
C PHE A 125 6.37 -10.64 10.84
N PHE A 126 6.66 -11.15 9.66
CA PHE A 126 8.03 -11.22 9.10
C PHE A 126 9.03 -11.95 10.00
N LYS A 127 8.58 -13.02 10.67
CA LYS A 127 9.41 -13.84 11.56
C LYS A 127 10.45 -14.67 10.83
N ASP A 128 10.15 -15.06 9.60
CA ASP A 128 11.08 -15.71 8.71
C ASP A 128 12.04 -14.66 8.14
N PRO A 129 13.38 -14.81 8.30
CA PRO A 129 14.35 -13.87 7.77
C PRO A 129 14.24 -13.64 6.25
N TYR A 130 13.82 -14.64 5.50
CA TYR A 130 13.58 -14.49 4.06
C TYR A 130 12.35 -13.63 3.76
N SER A 131 11.28 -13.81 4.52
CA SER A 131 10.09 -12.95 4.40
C SER A 131 10.40 -11.50 4.81
N TYR A 132 11.18 -11.30 5.87
CA TYR A 132 11.65 -9.97 6.26
C TYR A 132 12.56 -9.34 5.21
N TYR A 133 13.46 -10.12 4.61
CA TYR A 133 14.26 -9.64 3.48
C TYR A 133 13.38 -9.23 2.29
N GLY A 134 12.34 -10.00 1.96
CA GLY A 134 11.38 -9.64 0.91
C GLY A 134 10.66 -8.33 1.20
N HIS A 135 10.26 -8.08 2.46
CA HIS A 135 9.71 -6.81 2.89
C HIS A 135 10.72 -5.65 2.68
N LEU A 136 11.96 -5.81 3.10
CA LEU A 136 13.00 -4.79 2.89
C LEU A 136 13.31 -4.54 1.41
N GLN A 137 13.25 -5.59 0.58
CA GLN A 137 13.42 -5.47 -0.87
C GLN A 137 12.25 -4.67 -1.49
N SER A 138 11.03 -4.92 -1.05
CA SER A 138 9.83 -4.16 -1.41
C SER A 138 9.98 -2.67 -1.04
N GLU A 139 10.46 -2.38 0.17
CA GLU A 139 10.74 -1.01 0.63
C GLU A 139 11.82 -0.33 -0.21
N MET A 140 12.91 -1.03 -0.52
CA MET A 140 14.00 -0.52 -1.35
C MET A 140 13.53 -0.19 -2.77
N LEU A 141 12.70 -1.05 -3.37
CA LEU A 141 12.09 -0.79 -4.68
C LEU A 141 11.35 0.55 -4.70
N ARG A 142 10.54 0.83 -3.66
CA ARG A 142 9.79 2.10 -3.57
C ARG A 142 10.69 3.31 -3.31
N ALA A 143 11.82 3.13 -2.62
CA ALA A 143 12.83 4.16 -2.47
C ALA A 143 13.55 4.46 -3.80
N ILE A 144 13.94 3.42 -4.55
CA ILE A 144 14.53 3.55 -5.89
C ILE A 144 13.62 4.33 -6.83
N ARG A 145 12.30 4.08 -6.78
CA ARG A 145 11.31 4.79 -7.61
C ARG A 145 11.37 6.31 -7.47
N LEU A 146 11.65 6.83 -6.27
CA LEU A 146 11.81 8.28 -6.06
C LEU A 146 12.94 8.88 -6.89
N VAL A 147 14.04 8.13 -7.04
CA VAL A 147 15.21 8.57 -7.79
C VAL A 147 15.02 8.41 -9.29
N VAL A 148 14.58 7.22 -9.71
CA VAL A 148 14.55 6.90 -11.15
C VAL A 148 13.43 7.61 -11.89
N ASP A 149 12.24 7.79 -11.29
CA ASP A 149 11.16 8.56 -11.92
C ASP A 149 11.56 10.02 -12.11
N THR A 150 12.10 10.68 -11.08
CA THR A 150 12.61 12.04 -11.17
C THR A 150 13.84 12.11 -12.09
N GLY A 151 14.67 11.09 -12.11
CA GLY A 151 15.78 10.92 -13.05
C GLY A 151 15.32 11.00 -14.49
N LEU A 152 14.33 10.18 -14.85
CA LEU A 152 13.74 10.16 -16.20
C LEU A 152 13.11 11.50 -16.57
N HIS A 153 12.15 11.95 -15.79
CA HIS A 153 11.23 13.02 -16.19
C HIS A 153 11.75 14.43 -15.90
N SER A 154 12.63 14.60 -14.90
CA SER A 154 13.21 15.90 -14.53
C SER A 154 14.67 16.04 -14.94
N LYS A 155 15.45 14.96 -14.83
CA LYS A 155 16.91 14.99 -15.10
C LYS A 155 17.29 14.46 -16.48
N LYS A 156 16.32 14.04 -17.29
CA LYS A 156 16.50 13.50 -18.65
C LYS A 156 17.40 12.25 -18.71
N TRP A 157 17.29 11.39 -17.68
CA TRP A 157 17.99 10.12 -17.69
C TRP A 157 17.52 9.25 -18.85
N SER A 158 18.46 8.54 -19.44
CA SER A 158 18.16 7.49 -20.40
C SER A 158 17.57 6.27 -19.70
N ARG A 159 16.88 5.42 -20.46
CA ARG A 159 16.41 4.11 -19.99
C ARG A 159 17.54 3.30 -19.34
N GLN A 160 18.73 3.28 -19.95
CA GLN A 160 19.89 2.55 -19.44
C GLN A 160 20.34 3.07 -18.06
N GLN A 161 20.34 4.38 -17.85
CA GLN A 161 20.70 4.94 -16.54
C GLN A 161 19.76 4.50 -15.42
N VAL A 162 18.48 4.28 -15.72
CA VAL A 162 17.52 3.70 -14.75
C VAL A 162 17.88 2.25 -14.45
N VAL A 163 18.13 1.45 -15.48
CA VAL A 163 18.55 0.04 -15.33
C VAL A 163 19.84 -0.07 -14.51
N ASP A 164 20.85 0.76 -14.82
CA ASP A 164 22.11 0.80 -14.10
C ASP A 164 21.92 1.18 -12.63
N TYR A 165 21.00 2.11 -12.35
CA TYR A 165 20.67 2.50 -10.97
C TYR A 165 20.04 1.35 -10.18
N PHE A 166 19.14 0.61 -10.79
CA PHE A 166 18.57 -0.61 -10.18
C PHE A 166 19.65 -1.63 -9.84
N HIS A 167 20.54 -1.93 -10.79
CA HIS A 167 21.63 -2.89 -10.58
C HIS A 167 22.60 -2.47 -9.49
N ALA A 168 22.81 -1.18 -9.31
CA ALA A 168 23.71 -0.64 -8.30
C ALA A 168 23.09 -0.65 -6.88
N HIS A 169 21.75 -0.69 -6.75
CA HIS A 169 21.08 -0.46 -5.48
C HIS A 169 20.08 -1.53 -5.06
N SER A 170 19.86 -2.56 -5.88
CA SER A 170 18.95 -3.67 -5.55
C SER A 170 19.40 -5.00 -6.15
N ASN A 171 18.77 -6.06 -5.64
CA ASN A 171 18.85 -7.41 -6.21
C ASN A 171 17.55 -7.76 -6.98
N THR A 172 16.83 -6.77 -7.47
CA THR A 172 15.61 -6.95 -8.26
C THR A 172 15.93 -7.78 -9.52
N ALA A 173 15.07 -8.74 -9.82
CA ALA A 173 15.26 -9.62 -10.98
C ALA A 173 15.26 -8.80 -12.29
N GLU A 174 16.15 -9.18 -13.23
CA GLU A 174 16.33 -8.43 -14.49
C GLU A 174 15.02 -8.18 -15.25
N VAL A 175 14.17 -9.20 -15.33
CA VAL A 175 12.84 -9.06 -16.00
C VAL A 175 12.00 -7.97 -15.37
N GLU A 176 12.04 -7.85 -14.05
CA GLU A 176 11.32 -6.84 -13.29
C GLU A 176 11.96 -5.46 -13.46
N VAL A 177 13.29 -5.35 -13.42
CA VAL A 177 14.02 -4.09 -13.69
C VAL A 177 13.63 -3.51 -15.04
N GLN A 178 13.60 -4.35 -16.08
CA GLN A 178 13.24 -3.94 -17.43
C GLN A 178 11.77 -3.48 -17.51
N SER A 179 10.85 -4.25 -16.95
CA SER A 179 9.41 -3.96 -16.92
C SER A 179 9.10 -2.70 -16.13
N GLU A 180 9.68 -2.55 -14.95
CA GLU A 180 9.49 -1.36 -14.11
C GLU A 180 10.07 -0.10 -14.77
N THR A 181 11.22 -0.21 -15.42
CA THR A 181 11.82 0.91 -16.18
C THR A 181 10.86 1.40 -17.27
N ASP A 182 10.30 0.48 -18.05
CA ASP A 182 9.36 0.82 -19.13
C ASP A 182 8.05 1.40 -18.57
N ARG A 183 7.56 0.88 -17.44
CA ARG A 183 6.41 1.42 -16.71
C ARG A 183 6.63 2.88 -16.31
N TYR A 184 7.79 3.24 -15.75
CA TYR A 184 8.05 4.62 -15.33
C TYR A 184 8.13 5.57 -16.51
N ILE A 185 8.66 5.15 -17.66
CA ILE A 185 8.71 5.96 -18.86
C ILE A 185 7.31 6.36 -19.34
N VAL A 186 6.36 5.42 -19.32
CA VAL A 186 5.00 5.66 -19.83
C VAL A 186 4.03 6.22 -18.82
N TRP A 187 4.39 6.20 -17.52
CA TRP A 187 3.50 6.63 -16.43
C TRP A 187 4.20 7.59 -15.44
N PRO A 188 4.52 8.82 -15.89
CA PRO A 188 5.28 9.79 -15.09
C PRO A 188 4.62 10.10 -13.73
N GLY A 189 5.42 10.05 -12.66
CA GLY A 189 5.01 10.46 -11.32
C GLY A 189 4.19 9.43 -10.53
N GLN A 190 3.62 8.40 -11.17
CA GLN A 190 2.86 7.37 -10.46
C GLN A 190 3.74 6.64 -9.43
N ALA A 191 4.96 6.29 -9.82
CA ALA A 191 5.90 5.58 -8.99
C ALA A 191 6.32 6.34 -7.71
N LEU A 192 6.24 7.67 -7.72
CA LEU A 192 6.56 8.52 -6.56
C LEU A 192 5.53 8.39 -5.43
N GLY A 193 4.27 8.13 -5.78
CA GLY A 193 3.15 8.15 -4.84
C GLY A 193 3.34 7.22 -3.66
N TYR A 194 3.90 6.04 -3.89
CA TYR A 194 4.15 5.03 -2.85
C TYR A 194 4.94 5.57 -1.65
N LYS A 195 6.18 5.93 -1.89
CA LYS A 195 7.08 6.35 -0.81
C LYS A 195 6.75 7.73 -0.27
N ILE A 196 6.34 8.67 -1.12
CA ILE A 196 5.91 10.01 -0.67
C ILE A 196 4.70 9.89 0.25
N GLY A 197 3.72 9.07 -0.11
CA GLY A 197 2.53 8.88 0.70
C GLY A 197 2.83 8.20 2.03
N GLN A 198 3.62 7.11 2.02
CA GLN A 198 4.06 6.43 3.23
C GLN A 198 4.77 7.39 4.18
N LEU A 199 5.77 8.14 3.69
CA LEU A 199 6.53 9.09 4.50
C LEU A 199 5.63 10.16 5.12
N LYS A 200 4.64 10.66 4.38
CA LYS A 200 3.67 11.63 4.92
C LYS A 200 2.79 11.02 6.02
N ILE A 201 2.29 9.82 5.84
CA ILE A 201 1.48 9.14 6.86
C ILE A 201 2.31 8.88 8.12
N MET A 202 3.57 8.44 7.97
CA MET A 202 4.50 8.25 9.09
C MET A 202 4.80 9.58 9.81
N GLU A 203 5.08 10.66 9.07
CA GLU A 203 5.28 12.00 9.63
C GLU A 203 4.07 12.44 10.47
N LEU A 204 2.87 12.28 9.94
CA LEU A 204 1.63 12.64 10.64
C LEU A 204 1.42 11.80 11.91
N ARG A 205 1.74 10.52 11.84
CA ARG A 205 1.68 9.60 13.00
C ARG A 205 2.65 10.02 14.10
N GLU A 206 3.90 10.26 13.77
CA GLU A 206 4.90 10.68 14.75
C GLU A 206 4.60 12.07 15.31
N SER A 207 4.11 12.99 14.49
CA SER A 207 3.60 14.30 14.96
C SER A 207 2.44 14.16 15.94
N ALA A 208 1.50 13.25 15.66
CA ALA A 208 0.38 12.97 16.55
C ALA A 208 0.84 12.38 17.89
N LYS A 209 1.75 11.40 17.87
CA LYS A 209 2.36 10.82 19.09
C LYS A 209 3.04 11.89 19.93
N ALA A 210 3.87 12.71 19.30
CA ALA A 210 4.62 13.76 20.00
C ALA A 210 3.69 14.80 20.66
N GLN A 211 2.57 15.13 20.01
CA GLN A 211 1.64 16.16 20.49
C GLN A 211 0.64 15.64 21.53
N LEU A 212 0.27 14.37 21.49
CA LEU A 212 -0.75 13.78 22.35
C LEU A 212 -0.15 13.01 23.55
N GLY A 213 1.11 12.56 23.47
CA GLY A 213 1.70 11.75 24.53
C GLY A 213 0.83 10.55 24.89
N ASP A 214 0.47 10.40 26.16
CA ASP A 214 -0.34 9.29 26.66
C ASP A 214 -1.80 9.29 26.12
N LYS A 215 -2.27 10.40 25.53
CA LYS A 215 -3.56 10.48 24.86
C LYS A 215 -3.54 9.96 23.43
N PHE A 216 -2.36 9.59 22.89
CA PHE A 216 -2.26 9.05 21.54
C PHE A 216 -2.90 7.65 21.48
N ASP A 217 -3.81 7.50 20.54
CA ASP A 217 -4.48 6.22 20.28
C ASP A 217 -4.26 5.87 18.79
N ILE A 218 -3.52 4.77 18.56
CA ILE A 218 -3.19 4.31 17.20
C ILE A 218 -4.44 3.94 16.41
N ARG A 219 -5.46 3.39 17.05
CA ARG A 219 -6.74 3.05 16.40
C ARG A 219 -7.46 4.30 15.94
N GLY A 220 -7.54 5.31 16.81
CA GLY A 220 -8.11 6.61 16.46
C GLY A 220 -7.34 7.34 15.35
N PHE A 221 -6.02 7.19 15.31
CA PHE A 221 -5.19 7.72 14.22
C PHE A 221 -5.54 7.05 12.89
N HIS A 222 -5.53 5.73 12.82
CA HIS A 222 -5.83 4.99 11.59
C HIS A 222 -7.27 5.21 11.13
N ASP A 223 -8.22 5.23 12.06
CA ASP A 223 -9.63 5.52 11.76
C ASP A 223 -9.81 6.94 11.21
N THR A 224 -8.98 7.90 11.67
CA THR A 224 -8.96 9.27 11.12
C THR A 224 -8.40 9.31 9.71
N VAL A 225 -7.31 8.59 9.45
CA VAL A 225 -6.70 8.52 8.12
C VAL A 225 -7.67 7.93 7.09
N LEU A 226 -8.35 6.83 7.43
CA LEU A 226 -9.22 6.10 6.50
C LEU A 226 -10.66 6.62 6.47
N GLY A 227 -11.12 7.23 7.55
CA GLY A 227 -12.54 7.60 7.76
C GLY A 227 -13.08 8.69 6.85
N ASN A 228 -12.24 9.31 6.03
CA ASN A 228 -12.64 10.33 5.06
C ASN A 228 -12.53 9.86 3.59
N GLY A 229 -12.22 8.58 3.35
CA GLY A 229 -11.88 8.06 2.03
C GLY A 229 -10.56 8.62 1.51
N ALA A 230 -10.26 8.39 0.23
CA ALA A 230 -9.01 8.88 -0.35
C ALA A 230 -8.99 10.42 -0.42
N LEU A 231 -7.85 11.01 0.00
CA LEU A 231 -7.64 12.46 0.10
C LEU A 231 -6.29 12.87 -0.53
N PRO A 232 -6.17 14.10 -1.06
CA PRO A 232 -4.87 14.72 -1.24
C PRO A 232 -4.11 14.79 0.10
N LEU A 233 -2.79 14.59 0.09
CA LEU A 233 -2.01 14.49 1.33
C LEU A 233 -2.05 15.75 2.21
N ASN A 234 -2.17 16.95 1.61
CA ASN A 234 -2.35 18.18 2.38
C ASN A 234 -3.70 18.24 3.10
N VAL A 235 -4.76 17.72 2.48
CA VAL A 235 -6.08 17.63 3.12
C VAL A 235 -6.06 16.56 4.22
N LEU A 236 -5.39 15.44 4.01
CA LEU A 236 -5.17 14.43 5.06
C LEU A 236 -4.47 15.05 6.28
N GLU A 237 -3.43 15.85 6.04
CA GLU A 237 -2.72 16.55 7.11
C GLU A 237 -3.64 17.46 7.93
N GLU A 238 -4.53 18.21 7.27
CA GLU A 238 -5.54 19.04 7.96
C GLU A 238 -6.46 18.19 8.83
N ARG A 239 -6.96 17.07 8.33
CA ARG A 239 -7.82 16.15 9.11
C ARG A 239 -7.12 15.57 10.33
N VAL A 240 -5.86 15.18 10.19
CA VAL A 240 -5.08 14.67 11.33
C VAL A 240 -4.83 15.79 12.36
N LYS A 241 -4.55 17.02 11.93
CA LYS A 241 -4.42 18.18 12.84
C LYS A 241 -5.72 18.47 13.61
N GLU A 242 -6.86 18.43 12.92
CA GLU A 242 -8.19 18.58 13.57
C GLU A 242 -8.43 17.49 14.62
N TRP A 243 -8.12 16.22 14.28
CA TRP A 243 -8.21 15.11 15.22
C TRP A 243 -7.30 15.32 16.44
N ILE A 244 -6.04 15.70 16.25
CA ILE A 244 -5.11 16.00 17.35
C ILE A 244 -5.69 17.10 18.26
N ALA A 245 -6.23 18.17 17.68
CA ALA A 245 -6.81 19.27 18.45
C ALA A 245 -8.01 18.80 19.29
N SER A 246 -8.89 17.96 18.71
CA SER A 246 -10.03 17.40 19.43
C SER A 246 -9.60 16.48 20.60
N ARG A 247 -8.53 15.68 20.41
CA ARG A 247 -8.02 14.80 21.47
C ARG A 247 -7.30 15.55 22.59
N LYS A 248 -6.72 16.71 22.30
CA LYS A 248 -6.15 17.58 23.34
C LYS A 248 -7.22 18.21 24.22
N ALA A 249 -8.38 18.55 23.63
CA ALA A 249 -9.49 19.18 24.33
C ALA A 249 -10.33 18.21 25.21
N ALA A 250 -10.30 16.92 24.90
CA ALA A 250 -10.94 15.86 25.67
C ALA A 250 -10.03 15.37 26.82
#